data_1616b732aaaf6b77690d0d5d163334f4
#
_entry.id   1616b732aaaf6b77690d0d5d163334f4
#
_cell.length_a   1.000
_cell.length_b   1.000
_cell.length_c   1.000
_cell.angle_alpha   90.00
_cell.angle_beta   90.00
_cell.angle_gamma   90.00
#
_symmetry.space_group_name_H-M   'P 1'
#
loop_
_entity.id
_entity.type
_entity.pdbx_description
1 polymer ?
#
loop_
_entity_poly.entity_id
_entity_poly.type
_entity_poly.pdbx_seq_one_letter_code
_entity_poly.pdbx_strand_id
1 'polypeptide(L)'
;MTTADTYDVAVIGYGPTGETAANLLGQLGLKVLVIERDSDVYGRARAISTDEEVMRIWQSVGLDERLQRDMLPDRPLTFVDADNVPFIDLKVHPRGAGHPPQQFLYQPAVDHVLRDGVERFANVDVLLEHECLRMHLNDDRVELMLADLRTDTLKRLHAGYVIAADGGSSPTRGQLGIGYTGRTDSERWVVIDTKVLREWEGHDRLRFHCNPARPTVDCPTPLGHHRWEYPARAGELERELLHHDAIWKVLNDQGITDENVEILRAVIYSHHVRVADRWRVGRVFLAGDAAHAMPPWIGQGMSAGVRDAANLCWKLAAVLKGQAPESLLDTYQAERKPHVTEVTRRACRTGRIITERNRAIAVVRNHLLRNILRIPAVSARLDKFTWIPDARYRRGFLSSVGHRAVGWQVPQPWVTNADGARVRFDELLGGQWAIVHVGPAPRGSQAWADLGVPTIPIVESTLLRWLRRRRAAAAVLRPDGFIYAAGKSGQPLPPPPTGYSLSAFTRTEASA
;
A
#
# COMPACT_ATOMS: atom_id res chain seq x y z
N MET A 1 -7.26 26.16 28.33
CA MET A 1 -6.91 24.95 27.55
C MET A 1 -5.42 24.80 27.66
N THR A 2 -4.94 23.72 28.21
CA THR A 2 -3.52 23.43 28.29
C THR A 2 -3.03 23.00 26.90
N THR A 3 -1.84 23.42 26.50
CA THR A 3 -1.18 23.00 25.23
C THR A 3 -1.01 21.46 25.12
N ALA A 4 -1.25 20.74 26.21
CA ALA A 4 -1.19 19.27 26.28
C ALA A 4 -2.30 18.57 25.46
N ASP A 5 -3.47 19.23 25.27
CA ASP A 5 -4.66 18.63 24.65
C ASP A 5 -4.78 18.90 23.14
N THR A 6 -3.72 19.42 22.51
CA THR A 6 -3.73 19.77 21.08
C THR A 6 -2.63 19.04 20.34
N TYR A 7 -3.00 18.43 19.20
CA TYR A 7 -2.13 17.69 18.30
C TYR A 7 -2.10 18.34 16.90
N ASP A 8 -1.02 18.14 16.17
CA ASP A 8 -0.95 18.51 14.76
C ASP A 8 -1.86 17.64 13.90
N VAL A 9 -1.78 16.32 14.14
CA VAL A 9 -2.59 15.33 13.41
C VAL A 9 -3.12 14.27 14.37
N ALA A 10 -4.40 13.92 14.24
CA ALA A 10 -4.96 12.72 14.85
C ALA A 10 -5.15 11.63 13.79
N VAL A 11 -4.77 10.39 14.11
CA VAL A 11 -4.98 9.19 13.29
C VAL A 11 -6.02 8.32 13.99
N ILE A 12 -7.16 8.08 13.34
CA ILE A 12 -8.23 7.22 13.86
C ILE A 12 -8.13 5.87 13.19
N GLY A 13 -7.87 4.83 14.00
CA GLY A 13 -7.57 3.46 13.56
C GLY A 13 -6.07 3.19 13.50
N TYR A 14 -5.64 2.09 14.13
CA TYR A 14 -4.26 1.68 14.28
C TYR A 14 -4.01 0.30 13.66
N GLY A 15 -4.48 0.13 12.41
CA GLY A 15 -4.07 -0.94 11.50
C GLY A 15 -2.98 -0.45 10.54
N PRO A 16 -2.53 -1.26 9.54
CA PRO A 16 -1.36 -0.98 8.69
C PRO A 16 -1.30 0.42 8.06
N THR A 17 -2.44 1.00 7.70
CA THR A 17 -2.51 2.37 7.15
C THR A 17 -2.23 3.41 8.24
N GLY A 18 -2.88 3.27 9.41
CA GLY A 18 -2.69 4.18 10.55
C GLY A 18 -1.30 4.06 11.16
N GLU A 19 -0.79 2.84 11.31
CA GLU A 19 0.57 2.56 11.79
C GLU A 19 1.63 3.17 10.87
N THR A 20 1.45 3.04 9.55
CA THR A 20 2.34 3.68 8.56
C THR A 20 2.25 5.21 8.65
N ALA A 21 1.04 5.76 8.78
CA ALA A 21 0.86 7.21 8.92
C ALA A 21 1.52 7.73 10.21
N ALA A 22 1.36 7.04 11.32
CA ALA A 22 1.96 7.40 12.61
C ALA A 22 3.50 7.41 12.54
N ASN A 23 4.12 6.36 11.95
CA ASN A 23 5.56 6.32 11.73
C ASN A 23 6.05 7.48 10.85
N LEU A 24 5.38 7.75 9.73
CA LEU A 24 5.75 8.83 8.81
C LEU A 24 5.61 10.21 9.46
N LEU A 25 4.50 10.47 10.15
CA LEU A 25 4.25 11.75 10.81
C LEU A 25 5.18 11.96 12.01
N GLY A 26 5.43 10.89 12.79
CA GLY A 26 6.39 10.89 13.90
C GLY A 26 7.79 11.28 13.43
N GLN A 27 8.27 10.62 12.36
CA GLN A 27 9.57 10.93 11.74
C GLN A 27 9.62 12.38 11.19
N LEU A 28 8.50 12.89 10.71
CA LEU A 28 8.41 14.29 10.24
C LEU A 28 8.32 15.31 11.38
N GLY A 29 8.38 14.88 12.65
CA GLY A 29 8.42 15.73 13.84
C GLY A 29 7.10 16.43 14.16
N LEU A 30 5.97 15.88 13.73
CA LEU A 30 4.65 16.39 14.08
C LEU A 30 4.17 15.77 15.40
N LYS A 31 3.41 16.52 16.20
CA LYS A 31 2.74 15.98 17.38
C LYS A 31 1.51 15.20 16.97
N VAL A 32 1.55 13.88 17.12
CA VAL A 32 0.53 12.95 16.61
C VAL A 32 -0.22 12.28 17.73
N LEU A 33 -1.55 12.16 17.58
CA LEU A 33 -2.39 11.32 18.39
C LEU A 33 -2.90 10.14 17.57
N VAL A 34 -2.67 8.92 18.03
CA VAL A 34 -3.26 7.71 17.46
C VAL A 34 -4.37 7.21 18.36
N ILE A 35 -5.52 6.87 17.78
CA ILE A 35 -6.71 6.42 18.51
C ILE A 35 -7.12 5.06 17.97
N GLU A 36 -7.15 4.04 18.83
CA GLU A 36 -7.54 2.68 18.48
C GLU A 36 -8.49 2.11 19.55
N ARG A 37 -9.58 1.52 19.10
CA ARG A 37 -10.59 0.93 19.98
C ARG A 37 -10.19 -0.43 20.56
N ASP A 38 -9.36 -1.18 19.84
CA ASP A 38 -8.88 -2.49 20.29
C ASP A 38 -7.70 -2.32 21.25
N SER A 39 -7.52 -3.27 22.16
CA SER A 39 -6.43 -3.24 23.16
C SER A 39 -5.09 -3.69 22.59
N ASP A 40 -5.09 -4.38 21.46
CA ASP A 40 -3.89 -4.98 20.86
C ASP A 40 -4.04 -5.09 19.33
N VAL A 41 -3.02 -5.63 18.68
CA VAL A 41 -3.03 -5.99 17.28
C VAL A 41 -4.17 -6.96 16.97
N TYR A 42 -4.88 -6.70 15.87
CA TYR A 42 -5.90 -7.64 15.43
C TYR A 42 -5.29 -8.98 15.04
N GLY A 43 -5.43 -9.99 15.90
CA GLY A 43 -4.77 -11.28 15.80
C GLY A 43 -5.10 -12.16 14.58
N ARG A 44 -5.87 -11.63 13.61
CA ARG A 44 -6.30 -12.38 12.43
C ARG A 44 -5.70 -11.76 11.16
N ALA A 45 -4.88 -12.52 10.46
CA ALA A 45 -4.32 -12.08 9.20
C ALA A 45 -5.41 -11.81 8.15
N ARG A 46 -5.44 -10.58 7.59
CA ARG A 46 -6.28 -10.19 6.45
C ARG A 46 -5.43 -10.14 5.19
N ALA A 47 -4.43 -9.25 5.18
CA ALA A 47 -3.45 -9.19 4.10
C ALA A 47 -2.45 -10.34 4.20
N ILE A 48 -2.05 -10.84 3.03
CA ILE A 48 -1.08 -11.96 2.92
C ILE A 48 0.14 -11.58 2.08
N SER A 49 0.11 -10.45 1.41
CA SER A 49 1.21 -10.02 0.55
C SER A 49 1.35 -8.51 0.47
N THR A 50 2.55 -8.08 0.14
CA THR A 50 2.91 -6.70 -0.16
C THR A 50 3.85 -6.66 -1.36
N ASP A 51 4.20 -5.45 -1.81
CA ASP A 51 5.06 -5.24 -2.96
C ASP A 51 6.25 -4.31 -2.68
N GLU A 52 7.14 -4.19 -3.66
CA GLU A 52 8.38 -3.43 -3.58
C GLU A 52 8.18 -1.93 -3.26
N GLU A 53 7.06 -1.32 -3.66
CA GLU A 53 6.78 0.09 -3.39
C GLU A 53 6.39 0.32 -1.92
N VAL A 54 5.60 -0.59 -1.35
CA VAL A 54 5.25 -0.56 0.07
C VAL A 54 6.48 -0.78 0.94
N MET A 55 7.34 -1.74 0.58
CA MET A 55 8.60 -1.95 1.29
C MET A 55 9.51 -0.72 1.24
N ARG A 56 9.55 -0.01 0.11
CA ARG A 56 10.25 1.27 -0.03
C ARG A 56 9.67 2.37 0.90
N ILE A 57 8.34 2.37 1.09
CA ILE A 57 7.69 3.29 2.05
C ILE A 57 8.13 2.93 3.48
N TRP A 58 8.08 1.67 3.87
CA TRP A 58 8.52 1.24 5.20
C TRP A 58 10.04 1.37 5.41
N GLN A 59 10.85 1.27 4.35
CA GLN A 59 12.27 1.64 4.38
C GLN A 59 12.47 3.11 4.75
N SER A 60 11.61 4.01 4.25
CA SER A 60 11.74 5.44 4.56
C SER A 60 11.60 5.78 6.05
N VAL A 61 11.05 4.87 6.84
CA VAL A 61 10.95 4.94 8.30
C VAL A 61 11.85 3.92 9.01
N GLY A 62 12.76 3.25 8.28
CA GLY A 62 13.79 2.35 8.82
C GLY A 62 13.26 1.02 9.35
N LEU A 63 12.17 0.49 8.79
CA LEU A 63 11.53 -0.75 9.25
C LEU A 63 11.60 -1.90 8.24
N ASP A 64 12.11 -1.68 7.03
CA ASP A 64 12.11 -2.67 5.95
C ASP A 64 12.91 -3.94 6.28
N GLU A 65 14.11 -3.81 6.83
CA GLU A 65 14.95 -4.95 7.18
C GLU A 65 14.30 -5.82 8.26
N ARG A 66 13.70 -5.19 9.28
CA ARG A 66 12.99 -5.90 10.35
C ARG A 66 11.77 -6.63 9.83
N LEU A 67 10.98 -5.98 8.97
CA LEU A 67 9.81 -6.57 8.32
C LEU A 67 10.17 -7.73 7.41
N GLN A 68 11.26 -7.63 6.64
CA GLN A 68 11.67 -8.67 5.69
C GLN A 68 12.12 -9.98 6.38
N ARG A 69 12.53 -9.95 7.64
CA ARG A 69 12.97 -11.17 8.36
C ARG A 69 11.89 -12.24 8.40
N ASP A 70 10.63 -11.82 8.53
CA ASP A 70 9.49 -12.70 8.66
C ASP A 70 8.64 -12.74 7.37
N MET A 71 9.18 -12.31 6.22
CA MET A 71 8.49 -12.35 4.93
C MET A 71 9.07 -13.41 3.99
N LEU A 72 8.23 -13.90 3.08
CA LEU A 72 8.65 -14.84 2.03
C LEU A 72 8.72 -14.09 0.70
N PRO A 73 9.94 -13.73 0.21
CA PRO A 73 10.10 -13.03 -1.04
C PRO A 73 9.96 -13.96 -2.25
N ASP A 74 9.60 -13.36 -3.40
CA ASP A 74 9.75 -13.91 -4.75
C ASP A 74 9.15 -15.31 -4.98
N ARG A 75 8.01 -15.62 -4.31
CA ARG A 75 7.33 -16.89 -4.52
C ARG A 75 6.64 -16.91 -5.89
N PRO A 76 6.73 -18.03 -6.62
CA PRO A 76 6.05 -18.17 -7.91
C PRO A 76 4.53 -18.07 -7.80
N LEU A 77 3.89 -17.61 -8.88
CA LEU A 77 2.44 -17.65 -9.07
C LEU A 77 2.10 -18.70 -10.11
N THR A 78 1.28 -19.68 -9.73
CA THR A 78 0.90 -20.77 -10.61
C THR A 78 -0.61 -20.81 -10.78
N PHE A 79 -1.08 -20.94 -12.03
CA PHE A 79 -2.47 -21.22 -12.32
C PHE A 79 -2.58 -22.70 -12.67
N VAL A 80 -3.46 -23.40 -11.97
CA VAL A 80 -3.74 -24.82 -12.20
C VAL A 80 -5.17 -25.02 -12.69
N ASP A 81 -5.41 -26.05 -13.50
CA ASP A 81 -6.75 -26.41 -13.96
C ASP A 81 -7.52 -27.24 -12.92
N ALA A 82 -8.65 -27.82 -13.33
CA ALA A 82 -9.49 -28.63 -12.46
C ALA A 82 -8.83 -29.93 -11.98
N ASP A 83 -7.83 -30.40 -12.71
CA ASP A 83 -7.06 -31.61 -12.41
C ASP A 83 -5.73 -31.29 -11.71
N ASN A 84 -5.59 -30.05 -11.18
CA ASN A 84 -4.39 -29.51 -10.56
C ASN A 84 -3.15 -29.45 -11.49
N VAL A 85 -3.35 -29.51 -12.81
CA VAL A 85 -2.26 -29.42 -13.79
C VAL A 85 -1.92 -27.96 -14.05
N PRO A 86 -0.66 -27.54 -13.85
CA PRO A 86 -0.22 -26.19 -14.12
C PRO A 86 -0.37 -25.82 -15.61
N PHE A 87 -0.89 -24.61 -15.90
CA PHE A 87 -0.99 -24.10 -17.26
C PHE A 87 -0.41 -22.68 -17.41
N ILE A 88 -0.14 -21.98 -16.31
CA ILE A 88 0.61 -20.72 -16.26
C ILE A 88 1.50 -20.76 -15.03
N ASP A 89 2.78 -20.47 -15.23
CA ASP A 89 3.73 -20.11 -14.17
C ASP A 89 4.25 -18.72 -14.43
N LEU A 90 4.11 -17.82 -13.45
CA LEU A 90 4.55 -16.44 -13.54
C LEU A 90 5.54 -16.13 -12.43
N LYS A 91 6.56 -15.34 -12.78
CA LYS A 91 7.42 -14.65 -11.81
C LYS A 91 7.11 -13.16 -11.86
N VAL A 92 6.91 -12.57 -10.70
CA VAL A 92 6.77 -11.11 -10.62
C VAL A 92 8.15 -10.49 -10.75
N HIS A 93 8.32 -9.54 -11.68
CA HIS A 93 9.61 -8.89 -11.91
C HIS A 93 9.69 -7.54 -11.19
N PRO A 94 10.89 -7.17 -10.65
CA PRO A 94 11.11 -5.88 -10.03
C PRO A 94 10.84 -4.73 -11.01
N ARG A 95 10.18 -3.69 -10.51
CA ARG A 95 9.87 -2.46 -11.25
C ARG A 95 10.79 -1.30 -10.91
N GLY A 96 11.70 -1.54 -9.97
CA GLY A 96 12.77 -0.61 -9.62
C GLY A 96 12.60 0.09 -8.28
N ALA A 97 11.70 -0.34 -7.41
CA ALA A 97 11.61 0.22 -6.06
C ALA A 97 12.66 -0.35 -5.08
N GLY A 98 13.53 -1.23 -5.54
CA GLY A 98 14.73 -1.64 -4.80
C GLY A 98 14.53 -2.82 -3.84
N HIS A 99 13.34 -3.36 -3.75
CA HIS A 99 12.97 -4.52 -2.93
C HIS A 99 12.44 -5.67 -3.79
N PRO A 100 12.26 -6.87 -3.25
CA PRO A 100 11.58 -7.96 -3.95
C PRO A 100 10.19 -7.51 -4.43
N PRO A 101 9.80 -7.84 -5.67
CA PRO A 101 8.59 -7.31 -6.29
C PRO A 101 7.29 -7.77 -5.62
N GLN A 102 7.33 -8.91 -4.96
CA GLN A 102 6.24 -9.45 -4.14
C GLN A 102 6.83 -10.16 -2.92
N GLN A 103 6.19 -9.99 -1.78
CA GLN A 103 6.55 -10.65 -0.54
C GLN A 103 5.29 -11.10 0.17
N PHE A 104 5.24 -12.37 0.58
CA PHE A 104 4.18 -12.86 1.45
C PHE A 104 4.51 -12.49 2.89
N LEU A 105 3.46 -12.18 3.65
CA LEU A 105 3.57 -11.70 5.02
C LEU A 105 2.52 -12.36 5.92
N TYR A 106 2.80 -12.32 7.20
CA TYR A 106 1.82 -12.60 8.25
C TYR A 106 1.45 -11.26 8.90
N GLN A 107 0.26 -10.75 8.59
CA GLN A 107 -0.12 -9.37 8.93
C GLN A 107 0.05 -9.03 10.42
N PRO A 108 -0.35 -9.86 11.41
CA PRO A 108 -0.11 -9.53 12.81
C PRO A 108 1.36 -9.27 13.17
N ALA A 109 2.30 -10.00 12.56
CA ALA A 109 3.73 -9.75 12.76
C ALA A 109 4.17 -8.41 12.15
N VAL A 110 3.62 -8.04 11.00
CA VAL A 110 3.86 -6.73 10.39
C VAL A 110 3.32 -5.61 11.26
N ASP A 111 2.09 -5.74 11.77
CA ASP A 111 1.44 -4.75 12.62
C ASP A 111 2.26 -4.54 13.92
N HIS A 112 2.77 -5.60 14.56
CA HIS A 112 3.67 -5.48 15.71
C HIS A 112 4.93 -4.68 15.38
N VAL A 113 5.62 -5.00 14.27
CA VAL A 113 6.83 -4.28 13.86
C VAL A 113 6.53 -2.80 13.58
N LEU A 114 5.39 -2.48 12.96
CA LEU A 114 5.01 -1.10 12.67
C LEU A 114 4.65 -0.34 13.97
N ARG A 115 3.99 -0.98 14.94
CA ARG A 115 3.68 -0.40 16.26
C ARG A 115 4.92 -0.14 17.08
N ASP A 116 5.83 -1.12 17.18
CA ASP A 116 7.15 -0.92 17.81
C ASP A 116 7.93 0.23 17.13
N GLY A 117 7.75 0.35 15.81
CA GLY A 117 8.30 1.46 15.04
C GLY A 117 7.79 2.83 15.52
N VAL A 118 6.52 2.94 15.89
CA VAL A 118 5.91 4.18 16.42
C VAL A 118 6.45 4.53 17.80
N GLU A 119 6.70 3.55 18.67
CA GLU A 119 7.23 3.76 20.02
C GLU A 119 8.57 4.50 20.06
N ARG A 120 9.32 4.50 18.95
CA ARG A 120 10.57 5.26 18.81
C ARG A 120 10.40 6.78 18.81
N PHE A 121 9.16 7.28 18.64
CA PHE A 121 8.87 8.69 18.48
C PHE A 121 8.17 9.27 19.71
N ALA A 122 8.87 10.06 20.51
CA ALA A 122 8.31 10.73 21.69
C ALA A 122 7.22 11.79 21.37
N ASN A 123 7.07 12.16 20.11
CA ASN A 123 6.06 13.08 19.61
C ASN A 123 4.78 12.38 19.10
N VAL A 124 4.65 11.06 19.34
CA VAL A 124 3.46 10.28 18.99
C VAL A 124 2.84 9.66 20.24
N ASP A 125 1.62 10.07 20.57
CA ASP A 125 0.84 9.49 21.64
C ASP A 125 -0.13 8.46 21.07
N VAL A 126 -0.19 7.26 21.68
CA VAL A 126 -1.10 6.17 21.26
C VAL A 126 -2.10 5.90 22.36
N LEU A 127 -3.39 6.02 22.05
CA LEU A 127 -4.52 5.67 22.92
C LEU A 127 -5.18 4.39 22.41
N LEU A 128 -4.82 3.26 23.00
CA LEU A 128 -5.54 1.98 22.82
C LEU A 128 -6.79 1.97 23.67
N GLU A 129 -7.77 1.13 23.32
CA GLU A 129 -9.06 1.03 24.00
C GLU A 129 -9.81 2.38 24.07
N HIS A 130 -9.63 3.20 23.02
CA HIS A 130 -10.32 4.48 22.89
C HIS A 130 -11.08 4.54 21.57
N GLU A 131 -12.32 4.97 21.60
CA GLU A 131 -13.17 5.13 20.42
C GLU A 131 -13.49 6.61 20.18
N CYS A 132 -13.33 7.05 18.92
CA CYS A 132 -13.75 8.39 18.52
C CYS A 132 -15.27 8.40 18.25
N LEU A 133 -16.03 8.88 19.21
CA LEU A 133 -17.49 8.90 19.15
C LEU A 133 -18.02 10.01 18.23
N ARG A 134 -17.37 11.17 18.27
CA ARG A 134 -17.81 12.36 17.52
C ARG A 134 -16.66 13.26 17.18
N MET A 135 -16.77 13.91 16.01
CA MET A 135 -15.89 14.99 15.58
C MET A 135 -16.69 16.27 15.35
N HIS A 136 -16.12 17.40 15.73
CA HIS A 136 -16.64 18.72 15.36
C HIS A 136 -15.56 19.46 14.59
N LEU A 137 -15.88 19.83 13.34
CA LEU A 137 -14.98 20.53 12.43
C LEU A 137 -15.12 22.03 12.64
N ASN A 138 -14.04 22.68 13.05
CA ASN A 138 -13.91 24.14 13.08
C ASN A 138 -12.99 24.60 11.94
N ASP A 139 -12.90 25.90 11.73
CA ASP A 139 -12.07 26.47 10.65
C ASP A 139 -10.57 26.18 10.84
N ASP A 140 -10.10 26.18 12.09
CA ASP A 140 -8.69 26.07 12.47
C ASP A 140 -8.29 24.68 12.98
N ARG A 141 -9.24 23.85 13.43
CA ARG A 141 -8.99 22.55 14.07
C ARG A 141 -10.20 21.62 14.03
N VAL A 142 -9.98 20.37 14.42
CA VAL A 142 -11.02 19.37 14.68
C VAL A 142 -11.06 19.07 16.17
N GLU A 143 -12.22 19.18 16.79
CA GLU A 143 -12.48 18.70 18.13
C GLU A 143 -12.90 17.22 18.07
N LEU A 144 -12.27 16.39 18.89
CA LEU A 144 -12.50 14.96 18.99
C LEU A 144 -13.10 14.61 20.35
N MET A 145 -14.24 13.95 20.38
CA MET A 145 -14.82 13.36 21.59
C MET A 145 -14.52 11.87 21.60
N LEU A 146 -13.70 11.45 22.55
CA LEU A 146 -13.27 10.07 22.71
C LEU A 146 -13.92 9.43 23.91
N ALA A 147 -14.27 8.14 23.81
CA ALA A 147 -14.59 7.28 24.92
C ALA A 147 -13.36 6.43 25.28
N ASP A 148 -12.97 6.45 26.55
CA ASP A 148 -12.05 5.47 27.12
C ASP A 148 -12.86 4.22 27.46
N LEU A 149 -12.67 3.14 26.73
CA LEU A 149 -13.49 1.91 26.84
C LEU A 149 -13.19 1.08 28.10
N ARG A 150 -12.09 1.39 28.82
CA ARG A 150 -11.75 0.73 30.08
C ARG A 150 -12.44 1.37 31.26
N THR A 151 -12.56 2.71 31.25
CA THR A 151 -13.04 3.50 32.36
C THR A 151 -14.44 4.06 32.14
N ASP A 152 -15.00 3.90 30.93
CA ASP A 152 -16.27 4.48 30.49
C ASP A 152 -16.34 6.01 30.73
N THR A 153 -15.20 6.68 30.49
CA THR A 153 -15.06 8.13 30.61
C THR A 153 -14.89 8.81 29.28
N LEU A 154 -15.34 10.04 29.18
CA LEU A 154 -15.21 10.85 27.99
C LEU A 154 -14.01 11.80 28.08
N LYS A 155 -13.25 11.90 26.99
CA LYS A 155 -12.14 12.84 26.82
C LYS A 155 -12.39 13.73 25.60
N ARG A 156 -11.99 15.00 25.70
CA ARG A 156 -12.06 15.95 24.59
C ARG A 156 -10.65 16.38 24.22
N LEU A 157 -10.27 16.14 22.98
CA LEU A 157 -8.96 16.47 22.42
C LEU A 157 -9.12 17.24 21.12
N HIS A 158 -8.05 17.89 20.66
CA HIS A 158 -8.06 18.71 19.45
C HIS A 158 -6.91 18.30 18.51
N ALA A 159 -7.15 18.37 17.22
CA ALA A 159 -6.11 18.18 16.21
C ALA A 159 -6.25 19.19 15.07
N GLY A 160 -5.12 19.60 14.51
CA GLY A 160 -5.10 20.46 13.32
C GLY A 160 -5.72 19.76 12.12
N TYR A 161 -5.41 18.47 11.94
CA TYR A 161 -5.98 17.60 10.91
C TYR A 161 -6.29 16.19 11.46
N VAL A 162 -7.12 15.44 10.74
CA VAL A 162 -7.46 14.04 11.07
C VAL A 162 -7.23 13.16 9.86
N ILE A 163 -6.58 12.02 10.05
CA ILE A 163 -6.52 10.89 9.11
C ILE A 163 -7.42 9.79 9.65
N ALA A 164 -8.52 9.51 8.98
CA ALA A 164 -9.39 8.39 9.28
C ALA A 164 -8.92 7.14 8.52
N ALA A 165 -8.31 6.22 9.26
CA ALA A 165 -7.88 4.89 8.82
C ALA A 165 -8.69 3.79 9.54
N ASP A 166 -9.95 4.09 9.89
CA ASP A 166 -10.88 3.34 10.73
C ASP A 166 -11.64 2.22 9.97
N GLY A 167 -11.10 1.79 8.85
CA GLY A 167 -11.50 0.58 8.15
C GLY A 167 -12.76 0.70 7.29
N GLY A 168 -13.19 -0.43 6.70
CA GLY A 168 -14.28 -0.46 5.70
C GLY A 168 -15.64 0.00 6.22
N SER A 169 -15.91 -0.19 7.51
CA SER A 169 -17.12 0.28 8.20
C SER A 169 -16.99 1.68 8.79
N SER A 170 -15.97 2.44 8.42
CA SER A 170 -15.59 3.74 8.96
C SER A 170 -16.72 4.57 9.56
N PRO A 171 -16.77 4.73 10.90
CA PRO A 171 -17.68 5.66 11.55
C PRO A 171 -17.42 7.10 11.15
N THR A 172 -16.14 7.46 10.94
CA THR A 172 -15.71 8.79 10.49
C THR A 172 -16.34 9.15 9.15
N ARG A 173 -16.28 8.24 8.17
CA ARG A 173 -16.91 8.43 6.86
C ARG A 173 -18.41 8.68 7.02
N GLY A 174 -19.08 7.91 7.89
CA GLY A 174 -20.51 8.07 8.21
C GLY A 174 -20.82 9.44 8.80
N GLN A 175 -20.06 9.90 9.80
CA GLN A 175 -20.25 11.21 10.45
C GLN A 175 -20.07 12.37 9.46
N LEU A 176 -19.19 12.24 8.47
CA LEU A 176 -18.94 13.24 7.44
C LEU A 176 -19.99 13.22 6.30
N GLY A 177 -20.96 12.30 6.34
CA GLY A 177 -21.95 12.14 5.28
C GLY A 177 -21.34 11.82 3.92
N ILE A 178 -20.22 11.08 3.90
CA ILE A 178 -19.55 10.69 2.66
C ILE A 178 -20.14 9.38 2.15
N GLY A 179 -20.65 9.39 0.91
CA GLY A 179 -21.13 8.18 0.24
C GLY A 179 -20.00 7.18 0.00
N TYR A 180 -20.31 5.87 0.10
CA TYR A 180 -19.41 4.77 -0.17
C TYR A 180 -19.97 3.95 -1.31
N THR A 181 -19.72 4.43 -2.54
CA THR A 181 -20.33 3.90 -3.75
C THR A 181 -19.59 2.67 -4.27
N GLY A 182 -20.35 1.76 -4.86
CA GLY A 182 -19.81 0.51 -5.39
C GLY A 182 -20.76 -0.66 -5.17
N ARG A 183 -20.17 -1.86 -5.08
CA ARG A 183 -20.92 -3.09 -4.85
C ARG A 183 -20.29 -3.91 -3.74
N THR A 184 -21.12 -4.69 -3.07
CA THR A 184 -20.69 -5.85 -2.28
C THR A 184 -20.95 -7.06 -3.16
N ASP A 185 -19.95 -7.87 -3.42
CA ASP A 185 -20.17 -9.15 -4.08
C ASP A 185 -21.00 -10.00 -3.12
N SER A 186 -22.13 -10.53 -3.62
CA SER A 186 -23.00 -11.41 -2.83
C SER A 186 -22.33 -12.76 -2.52
N GLU A 187 -21.22 -13.02 -3.17
CA GLU A 187 -20.46 -14.23 -3.01
C GLU A 187 -19.65 -14.19 -1.70
N ARG A 188 -19.93 -15.15 -0.84
CA ARG A 188 -19.22 -15.34 0.43
C ARG A 188 -17.99 -16.20 0.18
N TRP A 189 -16.89 -15.93 0.88
CA TRP A 189 -15.63 -16.65 0.76
C TRP A 189 -15.25 -17.25 2.08
N VAL A 190 -14.86 -18.53 2.06
CA VAL A 190 -14.26 -19.21 3.19
C VAL A 190 -12.76 -19.00 3.12
N VAL A 191 -12.17 -18.58 4.24
CA VAL A 191 -10.72 -18.48 4.44
C VAL A 191 -10.33 -19.50 5.50
N ILE A 192 -9.37 -20.34 5.17
CA ILE A 192 -8.79 -21.32 6.07
C ILE A 192 -7.34 -20.96 6.29
N ASP A 193 -6.97 -20.70 7.53
CA ASP A 193 -5.56 -20.55 7.95
C ASP A 193 -5.10 -21.83 8.63
N THR A 194 -3.94 -22.30 8.26
CA THR A 194 -3.35 -23.54 8.76
C THR A 194 -1.91 -23.35 9.19
N LYS A 195 -1.44 -24.26 10.03
CA LYS A 195 -0.03 -24.49 10.31
C LYS A 195 0.46 -25.66 9.46
N VAL A 196 1.58 -25.50 8.78
CA VAL A 196 2.22 -26.57 8.00
C VAL A 196 2.91 -27.52 8.95
N LEU A 197 2.55 -28.82 8.87
CA LEU A 197 3.19 -29.91 9.60
C LEU A 197 4.18 -30.65 8.71
N ARG A 198 3.79 -30.87 7.43
CA ARG A 198 4.59 -31.54 6.42
C ARG A 198 4.40 -30.86 5.07
N GLU A 199 5.49 -30.53 4.41
CA GLU A 199 5.49 -29.91 3.09
C GLU A 199 4.95 -30.86 2.01
N TRP A 200 4.36 -30.27 0.95
CA TRP A 200 3.84 -30.96 -0.23
C TRP A 200 4.29 -30.24 -1.51
N GLU A 201 4.13 -30.88 -2.65
CA GLU A 201 4.48 -30.25 -3.93
C GLU A 201 3.64 -29.01 -4.19
N GLY A 202 4.31 -27.85 -4.37
CA GLY A 202 3.68 -26.56 -4.61
C GLY A 202 3.27 -25.80 -3.35
N HIS A 203 3.63 -26.25 -2.14
CA HIS A 203 3.40 -25.52 -0.88
C HIS A 203 4.09 -24.14 -0.83
N ASP A 204 5.12 -23.95 -1.66
CA ASP A 204 6.02 -22.79 -1.69
C ASP A 204 5.55 -21.66 -2.61
N ARG A 205 4.37 -21.80 -3.25
CA ARG A 205 3.87 -20.87 -4.28
C ARG A 205 2.43 -20.45 -4.06
N LEU A 206 2.06 -19.29 -4.60
CA LEU A 206 0.66 -18.89 -4.71
C LEU A 206 0.02 -19.69 -5.87
N ARG A 207 -1.04 -20.45 -5.59
CA ARG A 207 -1.78 -21.19 -6.62
C ARG A 207 -3.19 -20.64 -6.78
N PHE A 208 -3.57 -20.42 -8.03
CA PHE A 208 -4.95 -20.14 -8.43
C PHE A 208 -5.53 -21.40 -9.07
N HIS A 209 -6.37 -22.12 -8.33
CA HIS A 209 -7.10 -23.27 -8.83
C HIS A 209 -8.29 -22.79 -9.66
N CYS A 210 -8.10 -22.77 -10.97
CA CYS A 210 -9.10 -22.31 -11.93
C CYS A 210 -10.15 -23.42 -12.23
N ASN A 211 -10.61 -24.08 -11.18
CA ASN A 211 -11.65 -25.13 -11.25
C ASN A 211 -13.04 -24.48 -11.33
N PRO A 212 -13.81 -24.67 -12.43
CA PRO A 212 -15.15 -24.09 -12.56
C PRO A 212 -16.14 -24.55 -11.48
N ALA A 213 -15.94 -25.75 -10.93
CA ALA A 213 -16.80 -26.27 -9.88
C ALA A 213 -16.60 -25.55 -8.54
N ARG A 214 -15.34 -25.26 -8.17
CA ARG A 214 -14.98 -24.48 -6.96
C ARG A 214 -13.61 -23.85 -7.18
N PRO A 215 -13.54 -22.63 -7.70
CA PRO A 215 -12.28 -21.90 -7.76
C PRO A 215 -11.70 -21.76 -6.35
N THR A 216 -10.40 -21.93 -6.22
CA THR A 216 -9.72 -21.85 -4.92
C THR A 216 -8.42 -21.09 -5.10
N VAL A 217 -7.97 -20.41 -4.07
CA VAL A 217 -6.65 -19.79 -3.99
C VAL A 217 -5.95 -20.41 -2.79
N ASP A 218 -4.70 -20.79 -2.93
CA ASP A 218 -3.86 -21.13 -1.80
C ASP A 218 -2.50 -20.47 -1.90
N CYS A 219 -1.93 -20.14 -0.76
CA CYS A 219 -0.65 -19.45 -0.70
C CYS A 219 0.12 -19.74 0.59
N PRO A 220 1.47 -19.80 0.50
CA PRO A 220 2.30 -19.82 1.67
C PRO A 220 2.15 -18.48 2.41
N THR A 221 2.11 -18.55 3.72
CA THR A 221 2.28 -17.41 4.60
C THR A 221 3.44 -17.70 5.54
N PRO A 222 4.21 -16.69 5.97
CA PRO A 222 5.40 -16.89 6.80
C PRO A 222 5.11 -17.63 8.10
N LEU A 223 6.18 -17.95 8.83
CA LEU A 223 6.14 -18.58 10.16
C LEU A 223 5.48 -19.97 10.15
N GLY A 224 5.61 -20.70 9.03
CA GLY A 224 5.08 -22.05 8.89
C GLY A 224 3.57 -22.10 8.71
N HIS A 225 2.96 -21.05 8.21
CA HIS A 225 1.54 -21.02 7.92
C HIS A 225 1.26 -21.22 6.42
N HIS A 226 0.01 -21.61 6.12
CA HIS A 226 -0.53 -21.66 4.75
C HIS A 226 -2.01 -21.28 4.76
N ARG A 227 -2.50 -20.67 3.69
CA ARG A 227 -3.88 -20.20 3.59
C ARG A 227 -4.57 -20.73 2.36
N TRP A 228 -5.84 -21.11 2.52
CA TRP A 228 -6.77 -21.39 1.44
C TRP A 228 -7.95 -20.43 1.46
N GLU A 229 -8.40 -20.06 0.27
CA GLU A 229 -9.59 -19.22 0.10
C GLU A 229 -10.45 -19.79 -1.04
N TYR A 230 -11.75 -19.99 -0.78
CA TYR A 230 -12.68 -20.45 -1.81
C TYR A 230 -14.08 -19.88 -1.61
N PRO A 231 -14.86 -19.68 -2.72
CA PRO A 231 -16.21 -19.14 -2.63
C PRO A 231 -17.22 -20.17 -2.18
N ALA A 232 -18.19 -19.73 -1.42
CA ALA A 232 -19.41 -20.48 -1.16
C ALA A 232 -20.19 -20.66 -2.47
N ARG A 233 -20.85 -21.82 -2.64
CA ARG A 233 -21.79 -22.04 -3.72
C ARG A 233 -23.17 -21.50 -3.35
N ALA A 234 -24.01 -21.26 -4.35
CA ALA A 234 -25.40 -20.87 -4.11
C ALA A 234 -26.13 -21.98 -3.31
N GLY A 235 -26.79 -21.58 -2.23
CA GLY A 235 -27.52 -22.48 -1.35
C GLY A 235 -26.72 -23.11 -0.20
N GLU A 236 -25.38 -23.02 -0.19
CA GLU A 236 -24.59 -23.50 0.94
C GLU A 236 -24.78 -22.58 2.16
N LEU A 237 -25.04 -23.16 3.32
CA LEU A 237 -25.22 -22.43 4.58
C LEU A 237 -23.85 -22.21 5.26
N GLU A 238 -23.67 -21.07 5.91
CA GLU A 238 -22.39 -20.72 6.58
C GLU A 238 -21.94 -21.76 7.59
N ARG A 239 -22.87 -22.28 8.39
CA ARG A 239 -22.59 -23.32 9.38
C ARG A 239 -22.08 -24.63 8.74
N GLU A 240 -22.56 -24.94 7.53
CA GLU A 240 -22.13 -26.13 6.79
C GLU A 240 -20.75 -25.94 6.18
N LEU A 241 -20.47 -24.74 5.67
CA LEU A 241 -19.17 -24.39 5.09
C LEU A 241 -18.03 -24.40 6.10
N LEU A 242 -18.32 -24.05 7.37
CA LEU A 242 -17.35 -24.05 8.46
C LEU A 242 -17.28 -25.37 9.22
N HIS A 243 -18.10 -26.38 8.84
CA HIS A 243 -18.01 -27.69 9.43
C HIS A 243 -16.69 -28.37 9.05
N HIS A 244 -16.07 -29.05 10.00
CA HIS A 244 -14.79 -29.70 9.86
C HIS A 244 -14.69 -30.60 8.59
N ASP A 245 -15.70 -31.44 8.35
CA ASP A 245 -15.70 -32.33 7.19
C ASP A 245 -15.81 -31.61 5.86
N ALA A 246 -16.52 -30.46 5.82
CA ALA A 246 -16.63 -29.64 4.60
C ALA A 246 -15.30 -28.96 4.25
N ILE A 247 -14.57 -28.51 5.28
CA ILE A 247 -13.24 -27.92 5.11
C ILE A 247 -12.27 -28.99 4.61
N TRP A 248 -12.19 -30.14 5.28
CA TRP A 248 -11.30 -31.23 4.87
C TRP A 248 -11.63 -31.78 3.49
N LYS A 249 -12.91 -31.81 3.11
CA LYS A 249 -13.27 -32.21 1.75
C LYS A 249 -12.60 -31.30 0.70
N VAL A 250 -12.58 -29.98 0.90
CA VAL A 250 -11.94 -29.05 -0.03
C VAL A 250 -10.41 -29.22 -0.04
N LEU A 251 -9.80 -29.47 1.10
CA LEU A 251 -8.37 -29.71 1.22
C LEU A 251 -7.97 -31.05 0.60
N ASN A 252 -8.73 -32.12 0.90
CA ASN A 252 -8.49 -33.47 0.36
C ASN A 252 -8.66 -33.52 -1.17
N ASP A 253 -9.59 -32.75 -1.75
CA ASP A 253 -9.74 -32.60 -3.21
C ASP A 253 -8.47 -32.00 -3.87
N GLN A 254 -7.57 -31.41 -3.08
CA GLN A 254 -6.28 -30.86 -3.50
C GLN A 254 -5.09 -31.73 -3.05
N GLY A 255 -5.36 -32.91 -2.47
CA GLY A 255 -4.34 -33.84 -1.98
C GLY A 255 -3.74 -33.46 -0.62
N ILE A 256 -4.39 -32.56 0.14
CA ILE A 256 -3.92 -32.09 1.45
C ILE A 256 -4.69 -32.84 2.55
N THR A 257 -3.94 -33.39 3.49
CA THR A 257 -4.47 -34.18 4.62
C THR A 257 -4.04 -33.57 5.97
N ASP A 258 -4.50 -34.15 7.06
CA ASP A 258 -4.11 -33.82 8.43
C ASP A 258 -2.64 -34.12 8.75
N GLU A 259 -1.97 -34.96 7.94
CA GLU A 259 -0.52 -35.11 7.99
C GLU A 259 0.23 -33.86 7.47
N ASN A 260 -0.39 -33.14 6.53
CA ASN A 260 0.21 -31.95 5.92
C ASN A 260 0.01 -30.69 6.74
N VAL A 261 -1.20 -30.52 7.30
CA VAL A 261 -1.57 -29.26 7.95
C VAL A 261 -2.47 -29.47 9.18
N GLU A 262 -2.33 -28.54 10.13
CA GLU A 262 -3.27 -28.35 11.22
C GLU A 262 -4.15 -27.11 10.91
N ILE A 263 -5.47 -27.25 10.97
CA ILE A 263 -6.39 -26.12 10.77
C ILE A 263 -6.39 -25.24 12.01
N LEU A 264 -5.93 -23.99 11.88
CA LEU A 264 -5.93 -23.02 12.96
C LEU A 264 -7.27 -22.29 13.08
N ARG A 265 -7.88 -21.99 11.92
CA ARG A 265 -9.21 -21.36 11.86
C ARG A 265 -9.84 -21.47 10.48
N ALA A 266 -11.17 -21.33 10.46
CA ALA A 266 -11.92 -21.05 9.24
C ALA A 266 -12.92 -19.92 9.50
N VAL A 267 -13.04 -18.99 8.55
CA VAL A 267 -13.95 -17.83 8.65
C VAL A 267 -14.58 -17.53 7.30
N ILE A 268 -15.73 -16.85 7.34
CA ILE A 268 -16.42 -16.40 6.13
C ILE A 268 -16.35 -14.86 6.05
N TYR A 269 -16.09 -14.35 4.88
CA TYR A 269 -16.16 -12.92 4.61
C TYR A 269 -16.69 -12.63 3.19
N SER A 270 -17.13 -11.40 2.97
CA SER A 270 -17.60 -10.92 1.67
C SER A 270 -16.63 -9.92 1.07
N HIS A 271 -16.43 -9.99 -0.22
CA HIS A 271 -15.64 -9.01 -0.95
C HIS A 271 -16.44 -7.73 -1.18
N HIS A 272 -15.83 -6.61 -0.88
CA HIS A 272 -16.38 -5.30 -1.17
C HIS A 272 -15.55 -4.63 -2.26
N VAL A 273 -16.25 -3.99 -3.20
CA VAL A 273 -15.67 -3.13 -4.24
C VAL A 273 -16.34 -1.78 -4.11
N ARG A 274 -15.77 -0.93 -3.27
CA ARG A 274 -16.36 0.37 -2.93
C ARG A 274 -15.31 1.46 -2.90
N VAL A 275 -15.71 2.68 -3.24
CA VAL A 275 -14.85 3.87 -3.16
C VAL A 275 -15.65 5.02 -2.58
N ALA A 276 -15.07 5.74 -1.64
CA ALA A 276 -15.67 6.94 -1.08
C ALA A 276 -15.78 8.04 -2.12
N ASP A 277 -16.90 8.77 -2.13
CA ASP A 277 -17.15 9.80 -3.12
C ASP A 277 -16.18 10.98 -2.95
N ARG A 278 -15.86 11.30 -1.71
CA ARG A 278 -14.88 12.31 -1.30
C ARG A 278 -13.90 11.69 -0.32
N TRP A 279 -12.62 12.08 -0.42
CA TRP A 279 -11.56 11.61 0.46
C TRP A 279 -11.08 12.69 1.44
N ARG A 280 -11.64 13.89 1.31
CA ARG A 280 -11.40 15.04 2.19
C ARG A 280 -12.71 15.77 2.46
N VAL A 281 -12.93 16.15 3.72
CA VAL A 281 -13.92 17.15 4.14
C VAL A 281 -13.26 18.07 5.16
N GLY A 282 -13.04 19.33 4.79
CA GLY A 282 -12.30 20.29 5.62
C GLY A 282 -10.92 19.76 6.00
N ARG A 283 -10.73 19.52 7.29
CA ARG A 283 -9.47 19.04 7.89
C ARG A 283 -9.42 17.53 8.12
N VAL A 284 -10.40 16.78 7.65
CA VAL A 284 -10.49 15.31 7.82
C VAL A 284 -10.27 14.62 6.49
N PHE A 285 -9.38 13.62 6.49
CA PHE A 285 -9.00 12.80 5.34
C PHE A 285 -9.35 11.33 5.59
N LEU A 286 -9.88 10.65 4.59
CA LEU A 286 -10.05 9.20 4.60
C LEU A 286 -8.84 8.53 3.94
N ALA A 287 -8.34 7.44 4.53
CA ALA A 287 -7.25 6.64 3.99
C ALA A 287 -7.51 5.14 4.16
N GLY A 288 -6.93 4.32 3.30
CA GLY A 288 -7.12 2.87 3.32
C GLY A 288 -8.58 2.46 3.13
N ASP A 289 -9.01 1.44 3.86
CA ASP A 289 -10.36 0.88 3.72
C ASP A 289 -11.48 1.87 4.07
N ALA A 290 -11.19 2.92 4.83
CA ALA A 290 -12.13 4.02 5.06
C ALA A 290 -12.46 4.78 3.76
N ALA A 291 -11.49 4.88 2.84
CA ALA A 291 -11.64 5.54 1.55
C ALA A 291 -12.01 4.57 0.41
N HIS A 292 -11.54 3.32 0.47
CA HIS A 292 -11.74 2.34 -0.61
C HIS A 292 -11.60 0.90 -0.13
N ALA A 293 -12.49 0.04 -0.59
CA ALA A 293 -12.40 -1.40 -0.45
C ALA A 293 -12.25 -2.06 -1.82
N MET A 294 -11.37 -3.03 -1.94
CA MET A 294 -11.11 -3.73 -3.19
C MET A 294 -11.03 -5.24 -2.98
N PRO A 295 -11.30 -6.07 -4.01
CA PRO A 295 -11.23 -7.50 -3.90
C PRO A 295 -9.76 -7.96 -3.79
N PRO A 296 -9.49 -9.11 -3.15
CA PRO A 296 -8.14 -9.53 -2.77
C PRO A 296 -7.29 -10.10 -3.91
N TRP A 297 -7.83 -10.26 -5.12
CA TRP A 297 -7.25 -11.01 -6.25
C TRP A 297 -5.81 -10.67 -6.62
N ILE A 298 -5.34 -9.49 -6.28
CA ILE A 298 -3.96 -9.06 -6.54
C ILE A 298 -3.25 -8.57 -5.28
N GLY A 299 -3.79 -8.84 -4.09
CA GLY A 299 -3.16 -8.54 -2.80
C GLY A 299 -2.88 -7.05 -2.54
N GLN A 300 -3.72 -6.12 -3.01
CA GLN A 300 -3.38 -4.69 -3.02
C GLN A 300 -4.20 -3.82 -2.05
N GLY A 301 -5.09 -4.37 -1.24
CA GLY A 301 -5.92 -3.59 -0.30
C GLY A 301 -5.06 -2.83 0.71
N MET A 302 -4.30 -3.53 1.52
CA MET A 302 -3.38 -2.97 2.51
C MET A 302 -2.35 -2.04 1.84
N SER A 303 -1.74 -2.51 0.74
CA SER A 303 -0.75 -1.75 -0.02
C SER A 303 -1.27 -0.40 -0.53
N ALA A 304 -2.55 -0.32 -0.91
CA ALA A 304 -3.16 0.94 -1.33
C ALA A 304 -3.28 1.93 -0.16
N GLY A 305 -3.65 1.46 1.04
CA GLY A 305 -3.71 2.27 2.25
C GLY A 305 -2.34 2.80 2.70
N VAL A 306 -1.30 1.97 2.64
CA VAL A 306 0.08 2.38 2.91
C VAL A 306 0.53 3.49 1.94
N ARG A 307 0.18 3.35 0.65
CA ARG A 307 0.46 4.41 -0.34
C ARG A 307 -0.34 5.69 -0.09
N ASP A 308 -1.56 5.57 0.46
CA ASP A 308 -2.35 6.75 0.84
C ASP A 308 -1.65 7.52 1.96
N ALA A 309 -1.19 6.83 3.01
CA ALA A 309 -0.42 7.43 4.09
C ALA A 309 0.84 8.11 3.56
N ALA A 310 1.63 7.43 2.71
CA ALA A 310 2.85 7.99 2.13
C ALA A 310 2.60 9.25 1.29
N ASN A 311 1.51 9.29 0.54
CA ASN A 311 1.15 10.46 -0.25
C ASN A 311 0.66 11.64 0.60
N LEU A 312 -0.09 11.37 1.67
CA LEU A 312 -0.74 12.38 2.48
C LEU A 312 0.19 12.99 3.54
N CYS A 313 1.00 12.16 4.23
CA CYS A 313 1.74 12.59 5.41
C CYS A 313 2.77 13.71 5.14
N TRP A 314 3.56 13.61 4.06
CA TRP A 314 4.50 14.68 3.72
C TRP A 314 3.80 16.00 3.33
N LYS A 315 2.61 15.92 2.72
CA LYS A 315 1.80 17.08 2.35
C LYS A 315 1.24 17.76 3.59
N LEU A 316 0.74 16.98 4.56
CA LEU A 316 0.31 17.52 5.87
C LEU A 316 1.47 18.21 6.59
N ALA A 317 2.64 17.56 6.62
CA ALA A 317 3.82 18.17 7.24
C ALA A 317 4.23 19.48 6.54
N ALA A 318 4.22 19.52 5.20
CA ALA A 318 4.54 20.73 4.47
C ALA A 318 3.58 21.89 4.79
N VAL A 319 2.28 21.59 4.90
CA VAL A 319 1.26 22.61 5.22
C VAL A 319 1.37 23.06 6.68
N LEU A 320 1.49 22.13 7.62
CA LEU A 320 1.58 22.43 9.06
C LEU A 320 2.84 23.22 9.43
N LYS A 321 3.93 22.97 8.69
CA LYS A 321 5.19 23.72 8.85
C LYS A 321 5.22 25.05 8.05
N GLY A 322 4.12 25.45 7.43
CA GLY A 322 4.03 26.66 6.63
C GLY A 322 4.87 26.65 5.33
N GLN A 323 5.27 25.47 4.88
CA GLN A 323 6.09 25.28 3.67
C GLN A 323 5.26 25.18 2.39
N ALA A 324 3.96 24.95 2.52
CA ALA A 324 3.03 24.84 1.39
C ALA A 324 1.66 25.43 1.75
N PRO A 325 0.93 25.96 0.76
CA PRO A 325 -0.45 26.36 0.96
C PRO A 325 -1.36 25.15 1.19
N GLU A 326 -2.46 25.35 1.88
CA GLU A 326 -3.43 24.27 2.20
C GLU A 326 -3.98 23.55 0.96
N SER A 327 -4.01 24.24 -0.19
CA SER A 327 -4.44 23.68 -1.48
C SER A 327 -3.59 22.49 -1.94
N LEU A 328 -2.37 22.32 -1.40
CA LEU A 328 -1.56 21.11 -1.64
C LEU A 328 -2.32 19.84 -1.22
N LEU A 329 -3.11 19.91 -0.15
CA LEU A 329 -3.84 18.77 0.40
C LEU A 329 -4.96 18.29 -0.52
N ASP A 330 -5.52 19.14 -1.40
CA ASP A 330 -6.53 18.75 -2.39
C ASP A 330 -5.97 17.79 -3.44
N THR A 331 -4.65 17.81 -3.62
CA THR A 331 -3.97 16.92 -4.56
C THR A 331 -3.92 15.46 -4.09
N TYR A 332 -4.14 15.17 -2.81
CA TYR A 332 -4.21 13.82 -2.27
C TYR A 332 -5.23 12.95 -3.00
N GLN A 333 -6.49 13.38 -3.00
CA GLN A 333 -7.55 12.66 -3.70
C GLN A 333 -7.30 12.63 -5.22
N ALA A 334 -6.83 13.74 -5.80
CA ALA A 334 -6.56 13.84 -7.24
C ALA A 334 -5.47 12.85 -7.72
N GLU A 335 -4.51 12.54 -6.87
CA GLU A 335 -3.43 11.58 -7.14
C GLU A 335 -3.84 10.15 -6.82
N ARG A 336 -4.41 9.91 -5.65
CA ARG A 336 -4.63 8.56 -5.12
C ARG A 336 -5.88 7.88 -5.65
N LYS A 337 -7.02 8.58 -5.72
CA LYS A 337 -8.30 7.98 -6.14
C LYS A 337 -8.26 7.37 -7.55
N PRO A 338 -7.67 8.02 -8.60
CA PRO A 338 -7.53 7.40 -9.91
C PRO A 338 -6.62 6.16 -9.90
N HIS A 339 -5.53 6.18 -9.14
CA HIS A 339 -4.63 5.05 -9.00
C HIS A 339 -5.34 3.84 -8.37
N VAL A 340 -6.02 4.06 -7.24
CA VAL A 340 -6.80 3.03 -6.55
C VAL A 340 -7.90 2.46 -7.44
N THR A 341 -8.60 3.32 -8.20
CA THR A 341 -9.63 2.88 -9.16
C THR A 341 -9.06 1.95 -10.23
N GLU A 342 -7.87 2.24 -10.75
CA GLU A 342 -7.20 1.38 -11.72
C GLU A 342 -6.74 0.05 -11.11
N VAL A 343 -6.19 0.07 -9.88
CA VAL A 343 -5.85 -1.14 -9.12
C VAL A 343 -7.08 -2.02 -8.94
N THR A 344 -8.18 -1.46 -8.46
CA THR A 344 -9.45 -2.15 -8.24
C THR A 344 -9.99 -2.76 -9.55
N ARG A 345 -9.92 -2.01 -10.65
CA ARG A 345 -10.35 -2.50 -11.97
C ARG A 345 -9.52 -3.70 -12.42
N ARG A 346 -8.20 -3.69 -12.21
CA ARG A 346 -7.31 -4.83 -12.51
C ARG A 346 -7.63 -6.01 -11.62
N ALA A 347 -7.79 -5.80 -10.30
CA ALA A 347 -8.19 -6.86 -9.39
C ALA A 347 -9.49 -7.55 -9.81
N CYS A 348 -10.53 -6.78 -10.14
CA CYS A 348 -11.78 -7.34 -10.63
C CYS A 348 -11.65 -8.14 -11.94
N ARG A 349 -10.78 -7.71 -12.86
CA ARG A 349 -10.51 -8.45 -14.10
C ARG A 349 -9.82 -9.77 -13.85
N THR A 350 -8.79 -9.77 -13.01
CA THR A 350 -8.07 -10.98 -12.60
C THR A 350 -9.01 -11.96 -11.90
N GLY A 351 -9.84 -11.47 -10.99
CA GLY A 351 -10.84 -12.29 -10.31
C GLY A 351 -11.78 -13.01 -11.29
N ARG A 352 -12.29 -12.33 -12.32
CA ARG A 352 -13.16 -12.95 -13.33
C ARG A 352 -12.46 -14.06 -14.11
N ILE A 353 -11.16 -13.93 -14.37
CA ILE A 353 -10.38 -14.98 -15.04
C ILE A 353 -10.26 -16.21 -14.14
N ILE A 354 -9.99 -16.01 -12.84
CA ILE A 354 -9.80 -17.09 -11.88
C ILE A 354 -11.12 -17.79 -11.59
N THR A 355 -12.20 -17.04 -11.38
CA THR A 355 -13.50 -17.54 -10.91
C THR A 355 -14.48 -17.91 -12.04
N GLU A 356 -14.00 -18.13 -13.28
CA GLU A 356 -14.85 -18.55 -14.40
C GLU A 356 -15.53 -19.89 -14.08
N ARG A 357 -16.86 -19.92 -14.06
CA ARG A 357 -17.67 -21.10 -13.67
C ARG A 357 -18.21 -21.90 -14.84
N ASN A 358 -18.21 -21.34 -16.04
CA ASN A 358 -18.59 -22.07 -17.23
C ASN A 358 -17.47 -23.02 -17.66
N ARG A 359 -17.75 -24.34 -17.57
CA ARG A 359 -16.76 -25.39 -17.91
C ARG A 359 -16.21 -25.26 -19.33
N ALA A 360 -17.06 -24.95 -20.31
CA ALA A 360 -16.62 -24.84 -21.70
C ALA A 360 -15.69 -23.63 -21.87
N ILE A 361 -16.04 -22.47 -21.28
CA ILE A 361 -15.20 -21.26 -21.31
C ILE A 361 -13.88 -21.54 -20.58
N ALA A 362 -13.90 -22.21 -19.43
CA ALA A 362 -12.69 -22.53 -18.67
C ALA A 362 -11.74 -23.45 -19.45
N VAL A 363 -12.26 -24.49 -20.12
CA VAL A 363 -11.45 -25.38 -20.96
C VAL A 363 -10.82 -24.61 -22.13
N VAL A 364 -11.61 -23.80 -22.84
CA VAL A 364 -11.11 -22.95 -23.93
C VAL A 364 -10.05 -21.96 -23.43
N ARG A 365 -10.30 -21.29 -22.31
CA ARG A 365 -9.36 -20.38 -21.64
C ARG A 365 -8.04 -21.08 -21.34
N ASN A 366 -8.09 -22.22 -20.67
CA ASN A 366 -6.88 -22.95 -20.26
C ASN A 366 -6.08 -23.42 -21.46
N HIS A 367 -6.76 -23.94 -22.49
CA HIS A 367 -6.12 -24.37 -23.73
C HIS A 367 -5.47 -23.21 -24.49
N LEU A 368 -6.18 -22.09 -24.64
CA LEU A 368 -5.65 -20.88 -25.30
C LEU A 368 -4.45 -20.33 -24.55
N LEU A 369 -4.54 -20.17 -23.23
CA LEU A 369 -3.44 -19.61 -22.41
C LEU A 369 -2.21 -20.53 -22.46
N ARG A 370 -2.39 -21.85 -22.32
CA ARG A 370 -1.29 -22.83 -22.42
C ARG A 370 -0.56 -22.75 -23.77
N ASN A 371 -1.29 -22.59 -24.88
CA ASN A 371 -0.69 -22.53 -26.22
C ASN A 371 -0.11 -21.16 -26.56
N ILE A 372 -0.78 -20.08 -26.18
CA ILE A 372 -0.29 -18.71 -26.40
C ILE A 372 1.01 -18.46 -25.64
N LEU A 373 1.13 -18.99 -24.42
CA LEU A 373 2.32 -18.86 -23.59
C LEU A 373 3.53 -19.64 -24.11
N ARG A 374 3.33 -20.61 -25.00
CA ARG A 374 4.43 -21.29 -25.73
C ARG A 374 5.07 -20.40 -26.78
N ILE A 375 4.43 -19.28 -27.15
CA ILE A 375 4.99 -18.31 -28.12
C ILE A 375 5.96 -17.39 -27.35
N PRO A 376 7.28 -17.44 -27.64
CA PRO A 376 8.29 -16.72 -26.85
C PRO A 376 8.05 -15.19 -26.76
N ALA A 377 7.55 -14.57 -27.83
CA ALA A 377 7.24 -13.16 -27.87
C ALA A 377 6.05 -12.79 -26.95
N VAL A 378 5.10 -13.70 -26.75
CA VAL A 378 3.95 -13.52 -25.86
C VAL A 378 4.35 -13.77 -24.42
N SER A 379 5.08 -14.85 -24.15
CA SER A 379 5.63 -15.15 -22.83
C SER A 379 6.49 -13.98 -22.33
N ALA A 380 7.47 -13.51 -23.12
CA ALA A 380 8.30 -12.37 -22.78
C ALA A 380 7.53 -11.05 -22.57
N ARG A 381 6.32 -10.92 -23.12
CA ARG A 381 5.45 -9.77 -22.90
C ARG A 381 4.60 -9.95 -21.62
N LEU A 382 4.21 -11.19 -21.32
CA LEU A 382 3.49 -11.54 -20.07
C LEU A 382 4.42 -11.54 -18.87
N ASP A 383 5.68 -11.91 -19.02
CA ASP A 383 6.72 -11.76 -18.00
C ASP A 383 6.92 -10.30 -17.58
N LYS A 384 6.60 -9.35 -18.48
CA LYS A 384 6.56 -7.92 -18.18
C LYS A 384 5.19 -7.44 -17.70
N PHE A 385 4.22 -8.34 -17.63
CA PHE A 385 2.88 -7.99 -17.17
C PHE A 385 2.90 -7.72 -15.68
N THR A 386 2.58 -6.50 -15.32
CA THR A 386 2.45 -6.09 -13.92
C THR A 386 0.98 -6.06 -13.54
N TRP A 387 0.62 -6.86 -12.56
CA TRP A 387 -0.73 -6.86 -11.95
C TRP A 387 -1.09 -5.49 -11.40
N ILE A 388 -0.10 -4.79 -10.90
CA ILE A 388 -0.19 -3.49 -10.26
C ILE A 388 0.07 -2.40 -11.31
N PRO A 389 -0.68 -1.28 -11.31
CA PRO A 389 -0.36 -0.13 -12.16
C PRO A 389 1.04 0.41 -11.87
N ASP A 390 1.64 1.06 -12.86
CA ASP A 390 2.89 1.78 -12.65
C ASP A 390 2.72 2.83 -11.54
N ALA A 391 3.78 3.04 -10.75
CA ALA A 391 3.88 4.13 -9.78
C ALA A 391 3.95 5.48 -10.52
N ARG A 392 2.77 5.98 -10.93
CA ARG A 392 2.63 7.20 -11.71
C ARG A 392 1.36 7.94 -11.39
N TYR A 393 1.49 9.22 -11.07
CA TYR A 393 0.36 10.16 -11.00
C TYR A 393 0.22 10.91 -12.33
N ARG A 394 -1.02 11.07 -12.79
CA ARG A 394 -1.35 11.79 -14.03
C ARG A 394 -1.96 13.16 -13.77
N ARG A 395 -2.38 13.42 -12.55
CA ARG A 395 -3.00 14.65 -12.04
C ARG A 395 -2.53 14.85 -10.61
N GLY A 396 -2.66 16.04 -10.08
CA GLY A 396 -2.30 16.38 -8.72
C GLY A 396 -1.19 17.42 -8.67
N PHE A 397 -0.31 17.32 -7.70
CA PHE A 397 0.80 18.27 -7.51
C PHE A 397 1.96 17.94 -8.47
N LEU A 398 1.81 18.37 -9.69
CA LEU A 398 2.72 18.15 -10.81
C LEU A 398 2.88 19.46 -11.57
N SER A 399 4.07 19.69 -12.18
CA SER A 399 4.28 20.85 -13.06
C SER A 399 3.33 20.83 -14.26
N SER A 400 2.80 21.99 -14.59
CA SER A 400 1.96 22.20 -15.78
C SER A 400 2.72 22.05 -17.09
N VAL A 401 4.06 22.14 -17.06
CA VAL A 401 4.90 21.89 -18.23
C VAL A 401 4.92 20.40 -18.55
N GLY A 402 4.24 20.02 -19.58
CA GLY A 402 4.07 18.63 -19.99
C GLY A 402 5.41 17.97 -20.35
N HIS A 403 5.81 16.95 -19.60
CA HIS A 403 6.92 16.07 -19.95
C HIS A 403 6.59 14.63 -19.60
N ARG A 404 7.01 13.66 -20.45
CA ARG A 404 6.65 12.24 -20.28
C ARG A 404 7.17 11.59 -18.98
N ALA A 405 8.18 12.17 -18.34
CA ALA A 405 8.72 11.72 -17.06
C ALA A 405 7.93 12.24 -15.85
N VAL A 406 7.15 13.32 -16.01
CA VAL A 406 6.39 13.93 -14.91
C VAL A 406 5.35 12.94 -14.37
N GLY A 407 5.24 12.91 -13.06
CA GLY A 407 4.35 12.05 -12.31
C GLY A 407 4.81 10.60 -12.12
N TRP A 408 5.94 10.19 -12.69
CA TRP A 408 6.53 8.89 -12.42
C TRP A 408 7.33 8.90 -11.12
N GLN A 409 7.29 7.81 -10.38
CA GLN A 409 8.25 7.56 -9.30
C GLN A 409 9.59 7.12 -9.91
N VAL A 410 10.69 7.67 -9.41
CA VAL A 410 12.03 7.28 -9.87
C VAL A 410 12.42 5.90 -9.32
N PRO A 411 13.20 5.10 -10.05
CA PRO A 411 13.76 3.87 -9.50
C PRO A 411 14.70 4.16 -8.32
N GLN A 412 14.85 3.17 -7.44
CA GLN A 412 15.73 3.21 -6.28
C GLN A 412 16.87 2.16 -6.41
N PRO A 413 17.87 2.35 -7.29
CA PRO A 413 19.03 1.48 -7.32
C PRO A 413 19.97 1.77 -6.14
N TRP A 414 20.93 0.88 -5.94
CA TRP A 414 22.09 1.15 -5.08
C TRP A 414 22.99 2.17 -5.76
N VAL A 415 23.41 3.19 -5.01
CA VAL A 415 24.29 4.26 -5.45
C VAL A 415 25.46 4.42 -4.46
N THR A 416 26.50 5.14 -4.85
CA THR A 416 27.58 5.49 -3.92
C THR A 416 27.38 6.95 -3.48
N ASN A 417 27.37 7.20 -2.17
CA ASN A 417 27.28 8.54 -1.60
C ASN A 417 28.63 9.27 -1.63
N ALA A 418 28.68 10.48 -1.12
CA ALA A 418 29.91 11.30 -1.09
C ALA A 418 31.04 10.67 -0.24
N ASP A 419 30.69 9.89 0.77
CA ASP A 419 31.63 9.21 1.67
C ASP A 419 32.14 7.88 1.11
N GLY A 420 31.71 7.50 -0.11
CA GLY A 420 32.06 6.22 -0.75
C GLY A 420 31.20 5.03 -0.29
N ALA A 421 30.23 5.25 0.59
CA ALA A 421 29.34 4.19 1.06
C ALA A 421 28.28 3.85 0.03
N ARG A 422 27.92 2.56 -0.04
CA ARG A 422 26.84 2.07 -0.91
C ARG A 422 25.51 2.19 -0.19
N VAL A 423 24.65 3.07 -0.69
CA VAL A 423 23.33 3.39 -0.10
C VAL A 423 22.21 3.23 -1.14
N ARG A 424 20.99 3.13 -0.70
CA ARG A 424 19.82 3.22 -1.58
C ARG A 424 19.68 4.66 -2.10
N PHE A 425 19.16 4.81 -3.31
CA PHE A 425 19.00 6.15 -3.89
C PHE A 425 18.10 7.08 -3.04
N ASP A 426 17.07 6.56 -2.39
CA ASP A 426 16.21 7.34 -1.49
C ASP A 426 16.92 7.80 -0.22
N GLU A 427 17.88 7.02 0.30
CA GLU A 427 18.72 7.41 1.43
C GLU A 427 19.60 8.61 1.04
N LEU A 428 20.14 8.61 -0.19
CA LEU A 428 20.87 9.76 -0.73
C LEU A 428 19.97 11.00 -0.86
N LEU A 429 18.69 10.81 -1.24
CA LEU A 429 17.71 11.91 -1.36
C LEU A 429 17.23 12.41 0.00
N GLY A 430 17.28 11.58 1.04
CA GLY A 430 16.84 11.94 2.39
C GLY A 430 15.34 12.27 2.51
N GLY A 431 14.49 11.87 1.53
CA GLY A 431 13.05 12.20 1.53
C GLY A 431 12.77 13.69 1.42
N GLN A 432 13.60 14.40 0.70
CA GLN A 432 13.51 15.84 0.47
C GLN A 432 13.29 16.13 -1.01
N TRP A 433 13.01 17.39 -1.33
CA TRP A 433 13.09 17.88 -2.69
C TRP A 433 14.52 17.75 -3.21
N ALA A 434 14.68 17.33 -4.47
CA ALA A 434 15.99 17.25 -5.10
C ALA A 434 15.88 17.45 -6.61
N ILE A 435 16.91 18.01 -7.22
CA ILE A 435 17.09 17.98 -8.67
C ILE A 435 18.08 16.86 -8.99
N VAL A 436 17.71 15.99 -9.90
CA VAL A 436 18.61 14.97 -10.45
C VAL A 436 18.88 15.29 -11.92
N HIS A 437 20.12 15.12 -12.38
CA HIS A 437 20.46 15.45 -13.76
C HIS A 437 21.57 14.58 -14.36
N VAL A 438 21.59 14.54 -15.69
CA VAL A 438 22.59 13.83 -16.48
C VAL A 438 23.46 14.88 -17.17
N GLY A 439 24.80 14.80 -17.00
CA GLY A 439 25.73 15.78 -17.54
C GLY A 439 25.78 17.07 -16.74
N PRO A 440 25.96 18.26 -17.37
CA PRO A 440 26.04 19.54 -16.66
C PRO A 440 24.74 19.89 -15.94
N ALA A 441 24.84 20.74 -14.91
CA ALA A 441 23.69 21.22 -14.17
C ALA A 441 22.65 21.89 -15.09
N PRO A 442 21.35 21.61 -14.93
CA PRO A 442 20.33 22.12 -15.85
C PRO A 442 20.14 23.62 -15.71
N ARG A 443 19.85 24.31 -16.81
CA ARG A 443 19.44 25.72 -16.74
C ARG A 443 18.18 25.85 -15.89
N GLY A 444 18.09 26.92 -15.10
CA GLY A 444 16.97 27.17 -14.18
C GLY A 444 17.07 26.44 -12.84
N SER A 445 18.13 25.68 -12.58
CA SER A 445 18.35 25.05 -11.28
C SER A 445 18.65 26.05 -10.15
N GLN A 446 19.16 27.25 -10.48
CA GLN A 446 19.48 28.26 -9.47
C GLN A 446 18.25 28.68 -8.66
N ALA A 447 17.11 28.89 -9.30
CA ALA A 447 15.88 29.26 -8.61
C ALA A 447 15.39 28.18 -7.60
N TRP A 448 15.76 26.93 -7.82
CA TRP A 448 15.50 25.82 -6.89
C TRP A 448 16.57 25.78 -5.78
N ALA A 449 17.83 26.01 -6.14
CA ALA A 449 18.93 26.05 -5.18
C ALA A 449 18.74 27.19 -4.15
N ASP A 450 18.20 28.34 -4.58
CA ASP A 450 17.86 29.47 -3.72
C ASP A 450 16.79 29.12 -2.66
N LEU A 451 16.02 28.04 -2.90
CA LEU A 451 15.06 27.47 -1.95
C LEU A 451 15.64 26.28 -1.18
N GLY A 452 16.95 26.01 -1.28
CA GLY A 452 17.62 24.93 -0.57
C GLY A 452 17.49 23.54 -1.22
N VAL A 453 17.01 23.45 -2.46
CA VAL A 453 16.86 22.16 -3.16
C VAL A 453 18.21 21.69 -3.73
N PRO A 454 18.77 20.57 -3.28
CA PRO A 454 20.04 20.06 -3.75
C PRO A 454 19.97 19.60 -5.19
N THR A 455 21.09 19.74 -5.90
CA THR A 455 21.26 19.29 -7.28
C THR A 455 22.26 18.13 -7.31
N ILE A 456 21.83 16.96 -7.77
CA ILE A 456 22.56 15.69 -7.67
C ILE A 456 22.84 15.17 -9.09
N PRO A 457 24.11 15.05 -9.49
CA PRO A 457 24.47 14.43 -10.76
C PRO A 457 24.26 12.91 -10.70
N ILE A 458 23.61 12.36 -11.73
CA ILE A 458 23.38 10.93 -11.85
C ILE A 458 24.47 10.29 -12.68
N VAL A 459 25.17 9.32 -12.10
CA VAL A 459 26.18 8.50 -12.74
C VAL A 459 25.78 7.02 -12.81
N GLU A 460 24.81 6.59 -11.98
CA GLU A 460 24.35 5.21 -11.89
C GLU A 460 23.61 4.80 -13.18
N SER A 461 23.96 3.65 -13.73
CA SER A 461 23.54 3.21 -15.06
C SER A 461 22.05 2.95 -15.22
N THR A 462 21.34 2.50 -14.16
CA THR A 462 19.92 2.21 -14.19
C THR A 462 19.11 3.50 -14.25
N LEU A 463 19.46 4.49 -13.41
CA LEU A 463 18.84 5.82 -13.43
C LEU A 463 19.11 6.53 -14.76
N LEU A 464 20.34 6.47 -15.27
CA LEU A 464 20.69 7.03 -16.58
C LEU A 464 19.82 6.45 -17.71
N ARG A 465 19.73 5.11 -17.77
CA ARG A 465 18.88 4.42 -18.77
C ARG A 465 17.41 4.77 -18.60
N TRP A 466 16.93 4.87 -17.36
CA TRP A 466 15.54 5.16 -17.05
C TRP A 466 15.15 6.58 -17.46
N LEU A 467 15.98 7.59 -17.16
CA LEU A 467 15.81 8.99 -17.59
C LEU A 467 15.86 9.13 -19.12
N ARG A 468 16.84 8.51 -19.77
CA ARG A 468 16.99 8.53 -21.23
C ARG A 468 15.78 7.93 -21.95
N ARG A 469 15.22 6.80 -21.48
CA ARG A 469 13.98 6.21 -22.02
C ARG A 469 12.80 7.17 -21.96
N ARG A 470 12.79 8.06 -20.98
CA ARG A 470 11.76 9.10 -20.80
C ARG A 470 12.13 10.44 -21.46
N ARG A 471 13.28 10.50 -22.14
CA ARG A 471 13.82 11.71 -22.78
C ARG A 471 14.02 12.85 -21.79
N ALA A 472 14.34 12.56 -20.53
CA ALA A 472 14.65 13.51 -19.48
C ALA A 472 16.18 13.60 -19.30
N ALA A 473 16.71 14.80 -19.30
CA ALA A 473 18.09 15.10 -18.92
C ALA A 473 18.17 15.61 -17.47
N ALA A 474 17.07 16.14 -16.96
CA ALA A 474 16.95 16.52 -15.56
C ALA A 474 15.50 16.31 -15.07
N ALA A 475 15.35 16.08 -13.76
CA ALA A 475 14.07 15.95 -13.10
C ALA A 475 14.11 16.57 -11.70
N VAL A 476 13.02 17.19 -11.31
CA VAL A 476 12.77 17.65 -9.94
C VAL A 476 11.94 16.61 -9.23
N LEU A 477 12.46 16.09 -8.13
CA LEU A 477 11.83 15.05 -7.32
C LEU A 477 11.14 15.68 -6.11
N ARG A 478 9.95 15.17 -5.81
CA ARG A 478 9.18 15.44 -4.60
C ARG A 478 9.74 14.59 -3.43
N PRO A 479 9.40 14.93 -2.17
CA PRO A 479 9.78 14.13 -0.99
C PRO A 479 9.38 12.65 -1.04
N ASP A 480 8.30 12.32 -1.77
CA ASP A 480 7.80 10.93 -1.97
C ASP A 480 8.43 10.22 -3.20
N GLY A 481 9.49 10.80 -3.79
CA GLY A 481 10.22 10.22 -4.92
C GLY A 481 9.51 10.33 -6.28
N PHE A 482 8.37 11.02 -6.37
CA PHE A 482 7.72 11.27 -7.65
C PHE A 482 8.28 12.51 -8.35
N ILE A 483 8.33 12.46 -9.68
CA ILE A 483 8.82 13.60 -10.49
C ILE A 483 7.74 14.68 -10.56
N TYR A 484 8.06 15.84 -9.96
CA TYR A 484 7.26 17.06 -10.09
C TYR A 484 7.42 17.69 -11.47
N ALA A 485 8.66 17.88 -11.92
CA ALA A 485 8.99 18.53 -13.20
C ALA A 485 10.17 17.81 -13.87
N ALA A 486 10.30 17.93 -15.18
CA ALA A 486 11.44 17.39 -15.91
C ALA A 486 11.76 18.24 -17.14
N GLY A 487 13.03 18.22 -17.54
CA GLY A 487 13.55 18.92 -18.71
C GLY A 487 14.35 18.01 -19.64
N LYS A 488 14.37 18.35 -20.93
CA LYS A 488 15.27 17.75 -21.92
C LYS A 488 16.65 18.41 -21.85
N SER A 489 17.65 17.80 -22.49
CA SER A 489 18.97 18.41 -22.64
C SER A 489 18.85 19.81 -23.28
N GLY A 490 19.53 20.80 -22.69
CA GLY A 490 19.53 22.20 -23.14
C GLY A 490 18.26 23.01 -22.82
N GLN A 491 17.19 22.37 -22.30
CA GLN A 491 15.99 23.08 -21.88
C GLN A 491 16.08 23.46 -20.38
N PRO A 492 15.60 24.67 -20.01
CA PRO A 492 15.54 25.05 -18.60
C PRO A 492 14.50 24.19 -17.86
N LEU A 493 14.77 23.93 -16.58
CA LEU A 493 13.75 23.43 -15.67
C LEU A 493 12.66 24.49 -15.45
N PRO A 494 11.41 24.07 -15.28
CA PRO A 494 10.36 24.98 -14.83
C PRO A 494 10.74 25.63 -13.49
N PRO A 495 10.26 26.85 -13.20
CA PRO A 495 10.49 27.48 -11.90
C PRO A 495 9.83 26.68 -10.77
N PRO A 496 10.29 26.85 -9.53
CA PRO A 496 9.59 26.32 -8.36
C PRO A 496 8.13 26.77 -8.31
N PRO A 497 7.25 25.98 -7.68
CA PRO A 497 5.86 26.36 -7.51
C PRO A 497 5.76 27.61 -6.61
N THR A 498 4.92 28.58 -6.98
CA THR A 498 4.74 29.81 -6.23
C THR A 498 4.05 29.55 -4.89
N GLY A 499 4.52 30.17 -3.81
CA GLY A 499 3.96 30.02 -2.47
C GLY A 499 4.45 28.77 -1.71
N TYR A 500 5.53 28.14 -2.18
CA TYR A 500 6.16 27.00 -1.51
C TYR A 500 7.55 27.38 -0.99
N SER A 501 7.84 27.00 0.27
CA SER A 501 9.19 26.91 0.80
C SER A 501 9.63 25.45 0.70
N LEU A 502 10.65 25.19 -0.10
CA LEU A 502 11.10 23.82 -0.39
C LEU A 502 12.27 23.39 0.52
N SER A 503 12.49 24.14 1.61
CA SER A 503 13.51 23.80 2.60
C SER A 503 13.35 22.37 3.12
N ALA A 504 14.46 21.77 3.50
CA ALA A 504 14.49 20.42 4.04
C ALA A 504 13.55 20.25 5.25
N PHE A 505 12.83 19.13 5.29
CA PHE A 505 12.14 18.72 6.53
C PHE A 505 13.21 18.38 7.57
N THR A 506 13.12 19.00 8.75
CA THR A 506 13.86 18.50 9.91
C THR A 506 13.22 17.17 10.29
N ARG A 507 13.96 16.08 10.18
CA ARG A 507 13.52 14.74 10.62
C ARG A 507 13.88 14.57 12.08
N THR A 508 12.95 14.02 12.85
CA THR A 508 13.22 13.58 14.21
C THR A 508 14.01 12.27 14.11
N GLU A 509 15.19 12.19 14.70
CA GLU A 509 15.91 10.93 14.83
C GLU A 509 15.07 10.01 15.72
N ALA A 510 14.81 8.80 15.23
CA ALA A 510 14.18 7.78 16.04
C ALA A 510 15.15 7.39 17.14
N SER A 511 14.70 7.29 18.38
CA SER A 511 15.50 6.67 19.44
C SER A 511 15.81 5.23 19.04
N ALA A 512 17.09 4.87 19.08
CA ALA A 512 17.61 3.56 18.66
C ALA A 512 17.05 2.41 19.50
#